data_06f04812e000effbcedcab7c2bb2218f
#
_entry.id   06f04812e000effbcedcab7c2bb2218f
#
_cell.length_a   1.000
_cell.length_b   1.000
_cell.length_c   1.000
_cell.angle_alpha   90.00
_cell.angle_beta   90.00
_cell.angle_gamma   90.00
#
_symmetry.space_group_name_H-M   'P 1'
#
loop_
_entity.id
_entity.type
_entity.pdbx_description
1 polymer ?
#
loop_
_entity_poly.entity_id
_entity_poly.type
_entity_poly.pdbx_seq_one_letter_code
_entity_poly.pdbx_strand_id
1 'polypeptide(L)'
;PLEKKDMNKEEIIKYCLTQEDTYKDCPFTDDFESVTMKHKKNKKWFALIMNVHNKLYLNVKTDPDYSDILRSSYDYIIPAYHMNKEHWNTIIIDKNVDETLVKELIEQSYELTK
;
A
#
# COMPACT_ATOMS: atom_id res chain seq x y z
N PRO A 1 -21.47 -8.51 -18.77
CA PRO A 1 -20.66 -7.48 -18.17
C PRO A 1 -19.75 -8.08 -17.11
N LEU A 2 -18.53 -7.68 -17.16
CA LEU A 2 -17.56 -8.12 -16.18
C LEU A 2 -17.75 -7.33 -14.89
N GLU A 3 -18.10 -8.02 -13.82
CA GLU A 3 -18.15 -7.40 -12.52
C GLU A 3 -16.75 -6.96 -12.14
N LYS A 4 -16.63 -5.74 -11.63
CA LYS A 4 -15.36 -5.24 -11.12
C LYS A 4 -14.99 -6.03 -9.87
N LYS A 5 -13.89 -6.75 -9.93
CA LYS A 5 -13.38 -7.50 -8.79
C LYS A 5 -12.67 -6.57 -7.83
N ASP A 6 -12.90 -6.78 -6.54
CA ASP A 6 -12.10 -6.12 -5.52
C ASP A 6 -10.66 -6.64 -5.61
N MET A 7 -9.71 -5.74 -5.46
CA MET A 7 -8.34 -6.16 -5.26
C MET A 7 -8.25 -6.86 -3.90
N ASN A 8 -7.58 -7.98 -3.84
CA ASN A 8 -7.36 -8.69 -2.60
C ASN A 8 -5.90 -8.57 -2.16
N LYS A 9 -5.64 -9.01 -0.93
CA LYS A 9 -4.31 -8.97 -0.34
C LYS A 9 -3.27 -9.69 -1.20
N GLU A 10 -3.61 -10.86 -1.71
CA GLU A 10 -2.70 -11.67 -2.51
C GLU A 10 -2.32 -10.99 -3.83
N GLU A 11 -3.30 -10.37 -4.48
CA GLU A 11 -3.06 -9.62 -5.72
C GLU A 11 -2.13 -8.44 -5.48
N ILE A 12 -2.32 -7.72 -4.37
CA ILE A 12 -1.48 -6.58 -4.01
C ILE A 12 -0.05 -7.05 -3.72
N ILE A 13 0.11 -8.11 -2.94
CA ILE A 13 1.44 -8.69 -2.65
C ILE A 13 2.12 -9.13 -3.94
N LYS A 14 1.38 -9.82 -4.80
CA LYS A 14 1.91 -10.28 -6.08
C LYS A 14 2.37 -9.13 -6.96
N TYR A 15 1.60 -8.06 -7.00
CA TYR A 15 1.97 -6.88 -7.76
C TYR A 15 3.24 -6.22 -7.19
N CYS A 16 3.33 -6.09 -5.88
CA CYS A 16 4.53 -5.54 -5.23
C CYS A 16 5.77 -6.37 -5.57
N LEU A 17 5.61 -7.69 -5.64
CA LEU A 17 6.73 -8.60 -5.95
C LEU A 17 7.16 -8.54 -7.42
N THR A 18 6.38 -7.89 -8.31
CA THR A 18 6.83 -7.65 -9.68
C THR A 18 7.89 -6.56 -9.74
N GLN A 19 8.03 -5.76 -8.70
CA GLN A 19 9.07 -4.75 -8.60
C GLN A 19 10.41 -5.43 -8.34
N GLU A 20 11.45 -4.93 -8.98
CA GLU A 20 12.78 -5.56 -8.97
C GLU A 20 13.39 -5.58 -7.55
N ASP A 21 13.99 -6.69 -7.17
CA ASP A 21 14.72 -6.88 -5.91
C ASP A 21 13.89 -6.58 -4.67
N THR A 22 12.70 -7.17 -4.60
CA THR A 22 11.78 -7.01 -3.48
C THR A 22 11.44 -8.34 -2.83
N TYR A 23 11.00 -8.28 -1.58
CA TYR A 23 10.54 -9.46 -0.85
C TYR A 23 9.48 -9.06 0.17
N LYS A 24 8.71 -10.05 0.62
CA LYS A 24 7.70 -9.83 1.67
C LYS A 24 8.25 -10.29 3.02
N ASP A 25 7.77 -9.63 4.08
CA ASP A 25 8.12 -9.97 5.45
C ASP A 25 6.90 -9.77 6.36
N CYS A 26 6.86 -10.50 7.45
CA CYS A 26 5.84 -10.34 8.48
C CYS A 26 6.51 -9.65 9.68
N PRO A 27 6.39 -8.33 9.82
CA PRO A 27 7.19 -7.56 10.77
C PRO A 27 6.75 -7.68 12.24
N PHE A 28 5.52 -8.14 12.46
CA PHE A 28 4.96 -8.21 13.81
C PHE A 28 4.86 -9.66 14.28
N THR A 29 5.43 -9.94 15.45
CA THR A 29 5.44 -11.29 16.01
C THR A 29 4.05 -11.77 16.42
N ASP A 30 3.15 -10.84 16.74
CA ASP A 30 1.79 -11.14 17.20
C ASP A 30 0.75 -11.09 16.08
N ASP A 31 1.15 -10.67 14.88
CA ASP A 31 0.23 -10.44 13.78
C ASP A 31 0.84 -10.94 12.47
N PHE A 32 0.51 -12.16 12.12
CA PHE A 32 0.98 -12.79 10.89
C PHE A 32 0.18 -12.35 9.66
N GLU A 33 -0.91 -11.61 9.85
CA GLU A 33 -1.72 -11.11 8.74
C GLU A 33 -1.14 -9.84 8.12
N SER A 34 -0.41 -9.05 8.90
CA SER A 34 0.26 -7.85 8.39
C SER A 34 1.52 -8.24 7.64
N VAL A 35 1.68 -7.67 6.45
CA VAL A 35 2.80 -7.98 5.56
C VAL A 35 3.46 -6.69 5.13
N THR A 36 4.79 -6.63 5.24
CA THR A 36 5.57 -5.54 4.65
C THR A 36 6.21 -5.99 3.35
N MET A 37 6.28 -5.07 2.40
CA MET A 37 7.03 -5.26 1.17
C MET A 37 8.28 -4.42 1.27
N LYS A 38 9.43 -5.05 1.04
CA LYS A 38 10.74 -4.45 1.30
C LYS A 38 11.66 -4.55 0.08
N HIS A 39 12.59 -3.61 -0.01
CA HIS A 39 13.72 -3.70 -0.93
C HIS A 39 14.78 -4.64 -0.35
N LYS A 40 15.27 -5.56 -1.15
CA LYS A 40 16.36 -6.46 -0.72
C LYS A 40 17.65 -5.70 -0.40
N LYS A 41 17.93 -4.66 -1.17
CA LYS A 41 19.17 -3.91 -1.09
C LYS A 41 19.32 -3.12 0.22
N ASN A 42 18.27 -2.42 0.65
CA ASN A 42 18.34 -1.53 1.82
C ASN A 42 17.38 -1.91 2.95
N LYS A 43 16.53 -2.92 2.73
CA LYS A 43 15.53 -3.41 3.68
C LYS A 43 14.47 -2.38 4.07
N LYS A 44 14.34 -1.31 3.29
CA LYS A 44 13.30 -0.30 3.53
C LYS A 44 11.94 -0.80 3.06
N TRP A 45 10.91 -0.41 3.80
CA TRP A 45 9.53 -0.75 3.46
C TRP A 45 9.04 0.18 2.34
N PHE A 46 8.33 -0.37 1.36
CA PHE A 46 7.61 0.45 0.40
C PHE A 46 6.10 0.18 0.41
N ALA A 47 5.65 -0.82 1.14
CA ALA A 47 4.23 -1.07 1.36
C ALA A 47 4.04 -1.82 2.68
N LEU A 48 2.96 -1.50 3.38
CA LEU A 48 2.51 -2.26 4.55
C LEU A 48 1.05 -2.60 4.31
N ILE A 49 0.75 -3.89 4.27
CA ILE A 49 -0.60 -4.40 4.03
C ILE A 49 -1.11 -4.99 5.33
N MET A 50 -2.27 -4.50 5.80
CA MET A 50 -2.81 -4.93 7.08
C MET A 50 -4.33 -4.97 7.05
N ASN A 51 -4.93 -5.78 7.93
CA ASN A 51 -6.37 -5.79 8.15
C ASN A 51 -6.70 -4.95 9.37
N VAL A 52 -7.61 -3.99 9.21
CA VAL A 52 -8.06 -3.11 10.27
C VAL A 52 -9.59 -3.10 10.26
N HIS A 53 -10.21 -3.58 11.33
CA HIS A 53 -11.67 -3.64 11.44
C HIS A 53 -12.33 -4.32 10.24
N ASN A 54 -11.77 -5.46 9.82
CA ASN A 54 -12.24 -6.25 8.67
C ASN A 54 -12.09 -5.56 7.31
N LYS A 55 -11.26 -4.52 7.23
CA LYS A 55 -10.93 -3.83 5.98
C LYS A 55 -9.46 -4.00 5.66
N LEU A 56 -9.15 -4.11 4.39
CA LEU A 56 -7.77 -4.23 3.93
C LEU A 56 -7.19 -2.82 3.76
N TYR A 57 -6.14 -2.52 4.51
CA TYR A 57 -5.42 -1.26 4.43
C TYR A 57 -4.08 -1.48 3.74
N LEU A 58 -3.82 -0.68 2.71
CA LEU A 58 -2.52 -0.64 2.03
C LEU A 58 -1.87 0.70 2.35
N ASN A 59 -0.73 0.67 3.01
CA ASN A 59 0.04 1.87 3.34
C ASN A 59 1.20 2.01 2.37
N VAL A 60 1.32 3.17 1.75
CA VAL A 60 2.37 3.48 0.79
C VAL A 60 2.95 4.87 1.08
N LYS A 61 4.22 5.05 0.72
CA LYS A 61 4.88 6.33 0.86
C LYS A 61 4.60 7.19 -0.37
N THR A 62 4.28 8.46 -0.14
CA THR A 62 4.01 9.42 -1.22
C THR A 62 4.72 10.75 -0.90
N ASP A 63 4.97 11.52 -1.94
CA ASP A 63 5.44 12.88 -1.77
C ASP A 63 4.38 13.68 -0.98
N PRO A 64 4.78 14.49 0.04
CA PRO A 64 3.80 15.25 0.84
C PRO A 64 2.88 16.16 0.04
N ASP A 65 3.37 16.80 -1.01
CA ASP A 65 2.53 17.67 -1.85
C ASP A 65 1.47 16.85 -2.59
N TYR A 66 1.85 15.68 -3.07
CA TYR A 66 0.92 14.77 -3.74
C TYR A 66 -0.07 14.14 -2.77
N SER A 67 0.35 13.94 -1.52
CA SER A 67 -0.53 13.41 -0.46
C SER A 67 -1.77 14.26 -0.27
N ASP A 68 -1.63 15.57 -0.24
CA ASP A 68 -2.77 16.49 -0.06
C ASP A 68 -3.76 16.37 -1.22
N ILE A 69 -3.26 16.25 -2.43
CA ILE A 69 -4.09 16.08 -3.64
C ILE A 69 -4.84 14.75 -3.56
N LEU A 70 -4.15 13.67 -3.20
CA LEU A 70 -4.76 12.34 -3.12
C LEU A 70 -5.86 12.29 -2.06
N ARG A 71 -5.60 12.82 -0.87
CA ARG A 71 -6.56 12.83 0.24
C ARG A 71 -7.79 13.65 -0.08
N SER A 72 -7.63 14.72 -0.84
CA SER A 72 -8.74 15.58 -1.28
C SER A 72 -9.56 14.95 -2.40
N SER A 73 -8.93 14.13 -3.23
CA SER A 73 -9.53 13.58 -4.44
C SER A 73 -10.21 12.23 -4.23
N TYR A 74 -9.78 11.47 -3.24
CA TYR A 74 -10.24 10.08 -3.03
C TYR A 74 -10.61 9.85 -1.57
N ASP A 75 -11.86 9.51 -1.31
CA ASP A 75 -12.37 9.24 0.04
C ASP A 75 -11.67 8.05 0.70
N TYR A 76 -11.15 7.12 -0.10
CA TYR A 76 -10.49 5.90 0.40
C TYR A 76 -9.00 6.09 0.63
N ILE A 77 -8.46 7.30 0.42
CA ILE A 77 -7.06 7.61 0.74
C ILE A 77 -7.04 8.56 1.93
N ILE A 78 -6.46 8.09 3.03
CA ILE A 78 -6.41 8.81 4.31
C ILE A 78 -4.98 8.89 4.82
N PRO A 79 -4.67 9.79 5.78
CA PRO A 79 -3.36 9.78 6.44
C PRO A 79 -3.06 8.40 7.02
N ALA A 80 -1.81 7.97 6.94
CA ALA A 80 -1.44 6.62 7.28
C ALA A 80 -1.79 6.23 8.70
N TYR A 81 -2.32 5.04 8.84
CA TYR A 81 -2.65 4.42 10.11
C TYR A 81 -1.35 3.84 10.72
N HIS A 82 -0.99 4.30 11.91
CA HIS A 82 0.22 3.87 12.64
C HIS A 82 1.57 4.16 11.96
N MET A 83 1.62 5.11 11.03
CA MET A 83 2.85 5.49 10.34
C MET A 83 2.98 7.03 10.29
N ASN A 84 4.12 7.53 9.82
CA ASN A 84 4.33 8.96 9.66
C ASN A 84 3.34 9.52 8.63
N LYS A 85 2.40 10.33 9.09
CA LYS A 85 1.28 10.85 8.28
C LYS A 85 1.69 11.91 7.26
N GLU A 86 2.87 12.48 7.38
CA GLU A 86 3.39 13.44 6.40
C GLU A 86 3.80 12.73 5.10
N HIS A 87 4.39 11.55 5.23
CA HIS A 87 4.97 10.82 4.11
C HIS A 87 4.19 9.58 3.69
N TRP A 88 3.32 9.06 4.55
CA TRP A 88 2.61 7.81 4.30
C TRP A 88 1.11 8.02 4.24
N ASN A 89 0.48 7.31 3.31
CA ASN A 89 -0.97 7.28 3.14
C ASN A 89 -1.50 5.86 3.24
N THR A 90 -2.71 5.74 3.77
CA THR A 90 -3.45 4.48 3.79
C THR A 90 -4.49 4.50 2.68
N ILE A 91 -4.48 3.47 1.85
CA ILE A 91 -5.53 3.23 0.86
C ILE A 91 -6.43 2.15 1.44
N ILE A 92 -7.70 2.47 1.65
CA ILE A 92 -8.69 1.50 2.14
C ILE A 92 -9.19 0.73 0.93
N ILE A 93 -8.79 -0.53 0.83
CA ILE A 93 -9.05 -1.35 -0.35
C ILE A 93 -10.46 -1.93 -0.28
N ASP A 94 -11.30 -1.55 -1.21
CA ASP A 94 -12.62 -2.14 -1.41
C ASP A 94 -12.95 -2.11 -2.92
N LYS A 95 -14.18 -2.45 -3.28
CA LYS A 95 -14.59 -2.50 -4.68
C LYS A 95 -14.59 -1.16 -5.41
N ASN A 96 -14.48 -0.06 -4.67
CA ASN A 96 -14.55 1.28 -5.25
C ASN A 96 -13.17 1.85 -5.62
N VAL A 97 -12.07 1.18 -5.22
CA VAL A 97 -10.74 1.69 -5.52
C VAL A 97 -10.41 1.55 -7.01
N ASP A 98 -9.71 2.53 -7.52
CA ASP A 98 -9.17 2.48 -8.87
C ASP A 98 -7.90 1.63 -8.84
N GLU A 99 -7.96 0.45 -9.43
CA GLU A 99 -6.85 -0.50 -9.45
C GLU A 99 -5.60 0.09 -10.12
N THR A 100 -5.77 0.86 -11.19
CA THR A 100 -4.65 1.52 -11.88
C THR A 100 -3.96 2.50 -10.95
N LEU A 101 -4.72 3.29 -10.20
CA LEU A 101 -4.17 4.23 -9.23
C LEU A 101 -3.41 3.50 -8.12
N VAL A 102 -3.97 2.41 -7.60
CA VAL A 102 -3.31 1.62 -6.55
C VAL A 102 -1.94 1.13 -7.03
N LYS A 103 -1.88 0.61 -8.25
CA LYS A 103 -0.62 0.14 -8.85
C LYS A 103 0.39 1.26 -9.03
N GLU A 104 -0.05 2.42 -9.49
CA GLU A 104 0.81 3.59 -9.64
C GLU A 104 1.38 4.04 -8.30
N LEU A 105 0.56 4.04 -7.24
CA LEU A 105 0.99 4.45 -5.91
C LEU A 105 1.99 3.47 -5.30
N ILE A 106 1.83 2.18 -5.57
CA ILE A 106 2.81 1.17 -5.18
C ILE A 106 4.15 1.43 -5.87
N GLU A 107 4.13 1.67 -7.18
CA GLU A 107 5.34 1.96 -7.96
C GLU A 107 6.04 3.23 -7.48
N GLN A 108 5.28 4.28 -7.19
CA GLN A 108 5.84 5.52 -6.65
C GLN A 108 6.50 5.30 -5.30
N SER A 109 5.83 4.55 -4.42
CA SER A 109 6.38 4.22 -3.11
C SER A 109 7.68 3.42 -3.22
N TYR A 110 7.70 2.46 -4.15
CA TYR A 110 8.90 1.69 -4.45
C TYR A 110 10.06 2.63 -4.88
N GLU A 111 9.81 3.57 -5.77
CA GLU A 111 10.83 4.50 -6.23
C GLU A 111 11.31 5.46 -5.13
N LEU A 112 10.39 5.95 -4.28
CA LEU A 112 10.72 6.87 -3.20
C LEU A 112 11.57 6.25 -2.09
N THR A 113 11.51 4.93 -1.93
CA THR A 113 12.22 4.21 -0.86
C THR A 113 13.45 3.46 -1.34
N LYS A 114 13.72 3.52 -2.60
CA LYS A 114 14.82 2.83 -3.27
C LYS A 114 16.19 3.24 -2.76
#